data_732694bbb0c4d7d679ffee2dab96bf8b
#
_entry.id   732694bbb0c4d7d679ffee2dab96bf8b
#
_cell.length_a   1.000
_cell.length_b   1.000
_cell.length_c   1.000
_cell.angle_alpha   90.00
_cell.angle_beta   90.00
_cell.angle_gamma   90.00
#
_symmetry.space_group_name_H-M   'P 1'
#
loop_
_entity.id
_entity.type
_entity.pdbx_description
1 polymer ?
#
loop_
_entity_poly.entity_id
_entity_poly.type
_entity_poly.pdbx_seq_one_letter_code
_entity_poly.pdbx_strand_id
1 'polypeptide(L)'
;MTNQVQNALSTIYEGIEYSLEFITPEQAQFYLTKNFDNNRKISRNNLEELKKEMRNSRFILSDSAICFDTDGTLVNGQHRLLAVVQTGMTQPFLVVKNMPSKS
;
A
#
# COMPACT_ATOMS: atom_id res chain seq x y z
N MET A 1 -24.35 3.90 3.50
CA MET A 1 -24.17 3.58 2.44
C MET A 1 -23.00 4.00 1.65
N THR A 2 -22.13 3.08 1.53
CA THR A 2 -20.90 3.24 0.80
C THR A 2 -21.08 3.25 -0.69
N ASN A 3 -22.26 2.87 -1.15
CA ASN A 3 -22.48 2.65 -2.58
C ASN A 3 -22.35 3.90 -3.42
N GLN A 4 -22.78 5.05 -2.88
CA GLN A 4 -22.69 6.28 -3.65
C GLN A 4 -21.27 6.73 -3.92
N VAL A 5 -20.40 6.57 -2.93
CA VAL A 5 -19.00 6.93 -3.09
C VAL A 5 -18.34 6.01 -4.10
N GLN A 6 -18.61 4.70 -3.99
CA GLN A 6 -18.07 3.73 -4.93
C GLN A 6 -18.54 3.99 -6.34
N ASN A 7 -19.82 4.32 -6.51
CA ASN A 7 -20.37 4.61 -7.84
C ASN A 7 -19.74 5.84 -8.45
N ALA A 8 -19.51 6.87 -7.62
CA ALA A 8 -18.88 8.09 -8.12
C ALA A 8 -17.43 7.81 -8.55
N LEU A 9 -16.71 7.02 -7.78
CA LEU A 9 -15.34 6.65 -8.14
C LEU A 9 -15.30 5.78 -9.40
N SER A 10 -16.26 4.86 -9.52
CA SER A 10 -16.33 4.02 -10.72
C SER A 10 -16.63 4.81 -11.96
N THR A 11 -17.36 5.91 -11.83
CA THR A 11 -17.65 6.78 -12.94
C THR A 11 -16.41 7.54 -13.40
N ILE A 12 -15.60 8.00 -12.45
CA ILE A 12 -14.41 8.79 -12.73
C ILE A 12 -13.23 7.89 -13.10
N TYR A 13 -13.05 6.80 -12.35
CA TYR A 13 -11.91 5.90 -12.51
C TYR A 13 -12.40 4.47 -12.63
N GLU A 14 -12.83 4.14 -13.83
CA GLU A 14 -13.39 2.83 -14.08
C GLU A 14 -12.36 1.75 -13.82
N GLY A 15 -12.76 0.71 -13.10
CA GLY A 15 -11.92 -0.45 -12.84
C GLY A 15 -11.04 -0.36 -11.59
N ILE A 16 -11.01 0.78 -10.90
CA ILE A 16 -10.23 0.88 -9.68
C ILE A 16 -10.87 0.00 -8.60
N GLU A 17 -10.02 -0.79 -7.94
CA GLU A 17 -10.45 -1.69 -6.87
C GLU A 17 -9.86 -1.24 -5.55
N TYR A 18 -10.68 -1.26 -4.51
CA TYR A 18 -10.29 -0.89 -3.16
C TYR A 18 -10.55 -2.06 -2.24
N SER A 19 -9.59 -2.38 -1.39
CA SER A 19 -9.80 -3.41 -0.38
C SER A 19 -8.99 -3.10 0.86
N LEU A 20 -9.49 -3.56 2.00
CA LEU A 20 -8.77 -3.49 3.26
C LEU A 20 -8.14 -4.86 3.47
N GLU A 21 -6.82 -4.89 3.61
CA GLU A 21 -6.09 -6.15 3.72
C GLU A 21 -5.21 -6.14 4.95
N PHE A 22 -5.17 -7.28 5.64
CA PHE A 22 -4.16 -7.52 6.66
C PHE A 22 -2.96 -8.13 5.95
N ILE A 23 -1.91 -7.35 5.79
CA ILE A 23 -0.76 -7.74 4.99
C ILE A 23 0.26 -8.41 5.90
N THR A 24 0.52 -9.69 5.63
CA THR A 24 1.54 -10.46 6.33
C THR A 24 2.92 -10.15 5.76
N PRO A 25 4.00 -10.49 6.49
CA PRO A 25 5.34 -10.34 5.92
C PRO A 25 5.53 -11.05 4.59
N GLU A 26 4.97 -12.23 4.42
CA GLU A 26 5.06 -12.97 3.16
C GLU A 26 4.34 -12.22 2.04
N GLN A 27 3.16 -11.71 2.33
CA GLN A 27 2.40 -10.95 1.35
C GLN A 27 3.13 -9.65 0.99
N ALA A 28 3.73 -9.01 1.99
CA ALA A 28 4.49 -7.79 1.75
C ALA A 28 5.69 -8.06 0.85
N GLN A 29 6.38 -9.17 1.06
CA GLN A 29 7.48 -9.56 0.19
C GLN A 29 7.01 -9.77 -1.24
N PHE A 30 5.89 -10.45 -1.39
CA PHE A 30 5.33 -10.67 -2.73
C PHE A 30 4.98 -9.34 -3.40
N TYR A 31 4.34 -8.45 -2.68
CA TYR A 31 3.98 -7.15 -3.24
C TYR A 31 5.22 -6.34 -3.63
N LEU A 32 6.30 -6.47 -2.88
CA LEU A 32 7.53 -5.76 -3.20
C LEU A 32 8.17 -6.25 -4.49
N THR A 33 7.89 -7.49 -4.92
CA THR A 33 8.38 -7.96 -6.23
C THR A 33 7.75 -7.21 -7.39
N LYS A 34 6.66 -6.48 -7.12
CA LYS A 34 5.98 -5.68 -8.14
C LYS A 34 6.43 -4.23 -8.12
N ASN A 35 7.49 -3.95 -7.39
CA ASN A 35 7.96 -2.58 -7.21
C ASN A 35 8.41 -1.98 -8.54
N PHE A 36 8.12 -0.69 -8.69
CA PHE A 36 8.53 0.05 -9.88
C PHE A 36 10.02 0.39 -9.76
N ASP A 37 10.80 0.15 -10.80
CA ASP A 37 12.25 0.35 -10.76
C ASP A 37 12.64 1.79 -10.44
N ASN A 38 11.80 2.75 -10.82
CA ASN A 38 12.08 4.17 -10.60
C ASN A 38 11.42 4.71 -9.35
N ASN A 39 10.97 3.85 -8.45
CA ASN A 39 10.44 4.32 -7.18
C ASN A 39 11.54 4.99 -6.38
N ARG A 40 11.12 5.87 -5.47
CA ARG A 40 12.06 6.61 -4.64
C ARG A 40 12.98 5.65 -3.90
N LYS A 41 14.19 6.12 -3.67
CA LYS A 41 15.10 5.41 -2.79
C LYS A 41 14.47 5.24 -1.42
N ILE A 42 14.81 4.12 -0.78
CA ILE A 42 14.35 3.87 0.58
C ILE A 42 14.96 4.92 1.50
N SER A 43 14.11 5.61 2.23
CA SER A 43 14.56 6.51 3.29
C SER A 43 14.68 5.70 4.57
N ARG A 44 15.93 5.54 5.06
CA ARG A 44 16.15 4.78 6.27
C ARG A 44 15.42 5.39 7.46
N ASN A 45 15.42 6.72 7.55
CA ASN A 45 14.75 7.40 8.66
C ASN A 45 13.24 7.14 8.65
N ASN A 46 12.62 7.24 7.49
CA ASN A 46 11.19 6.97 7.37
C ASN A 46 10.87 5.51 7.69
N LEU A 47 11.72 4.62 7.21
CA LEU A 47 11.54 3.19 7.45
C LEU A 47 11.63 2.87 8.93
N GLU A 48 12.65 3.41 9.62
CA GLU A 48 12.82 3.15 11.04
C GLU A 48 11.67 3.72 11.86
N GLU A 49 11.17 4.87 11.46
CA GLU A 49 10.02 5.48 12.14
C GLU A 49 8.78 4.61 12.02
N LEU A 50 8.52 4.10 10.81
CA LEU A 50 7.38 3.21 10.58
C LEU A 50 7.51 1.92 11.39
N LYS A 51 8.72 1.34 11.42
CA LYS A 51 8.97 0.13 12.19
C LYS A 51 8.73 0.35 13.67
N LYS A 52 9.16 1.50 14.17
CA LYS A 52 8.96 1.85 15.57
C LYS A 52 7.47 1.97 15.89
N GLU A 53 6.70 2.62 15.02
CA GLU A 53 5.26 2.75 15.20
C GLU A 53 4.58 1.40 15.22
N MET A 54 4.97 0.51 14.33
CA MET A 54 4.40 -0.84 14.30
C MET A 54 4.72 -1.61 15.56
N ARG A 55 5.97 -1.57 16.02
CA ARG A 55 6.40 -2.30 17.21
C ARG A 55 5.72 -1.79 18.47
N ASN A 56 5.39 -0.51 18.51
CA ASN A 56 4.75 0.11 19.67
C ASN A 56 3.22 0.12 19.58
N SER A 57 2.68 -0.60 18.60
CA SER A 57 1.24 -0.67 18.38
C SER A 57 0.59 0.69 18.14
N ARG A 58 1.37 1.63 17.65
CA ARG A 58 0.86 2.96 17.31
C ARG A 58 0.47 3.10 15.85
N PHE A 59 0.81 2.08 15.07
CA PHE A 59 0.47 2.12 13.66
C PHE A 59 -1.03 1.95 13.53
N ILE A 60 -1.68 2.93 12.94
CA ILE A 60 -3.10 2.86 12.66
C ILE A 60 -3.30 2.99 11.17
N LEU A 61 -4.43 2.49 10.72
CA LEU A 61 -4.80 2.61 9.32
C LEU A 61 -4.88 4.10 8.98
N SER A 62 -4.02 4.53 8.09
CA SER A 62 -3.89 5.94 7.77
C SER A 62 -4.48 6.24 6.40
N ASP A 63 -4.35 7.49 5.99
CA ASP A 63 -4.77 7.92 4.67
C ASP A 63 -3.84 7.43 3.56
N SER A 64 -2.73 6.80 3.92
CA SER A 64 -1.79 6.29 2.93
C SER A 64 -2.17 4.88 2.52
N ALA A 65 -2.23 4.64 1.24
CA ALA A 65 -2.62 3.35 0.70
C ALA A 65 -1.43 2.67 0.03
N ILE A 66 -1.52 1.34 -0.07
CA ILE A 66 -0.63 0.57 -0.92
C ILE A 66 -1.27 0.57 -2.31
N CYS A 67 -0.59 1.10 -3.30
CA CYS A 67 -1.21 1.33 -4.61
C CYS A 67 -0.48 0.58 -5.71
N PHE A 68 -1.27 -0.05 -6.58
CA PHE A 68 -0.80 -0.73 -7.78
C PHE A 68 -1.48 -0.10 -8.99
N ASP A 69 -0.76 -0.01 -10.10
CA ASP A 69 -1.34 0.53 -11.33
C ASP A 69 -2.02 -0.56 -12.16
N THR A 70 -2.45 -0.20 -13.38
CA THR A 70 -3.17 -1.12 -14.25
C THR A 70 -2.32 -2.30 -14.70
N ASP A 71 -1.00 -2.16 -14.65
CA ASP A 71 -0.08 -3.24 -14.99
C ASP A 71 0.26 -4.12 -13.80
N GLY A 72 -0.29 -3.81 -12.63
CA GLY A 72 0.02 -4.53 -11.41
C GLY A 72 1.33 -4.10 -10.78
N THR A 73 1.89 -2.98 -11.20
CA THR A 73 3.13 -2.47 -10.65
C THR A 73 2.85 -1.69 -9.37
N LEU A 74 3.66 -1.92 -8.34
CA LEU A 74 3.56 -1.20 -7.08
C LEU A 74 4.07 0.23 -7.29
N VAL A 75 3.20 1.20 -7.08
CA VAL A 75 3.54 2.60 -7.29
C VAL A 75 3.55 3.44 -6.03
N ASN A 76 3.01 2.91 -4.92
CA ASN A 76 3.03 3.60 -3.63
C ASN A 76 2.96 2.58 -2.50
N GLY A 77 3.69 2.83 -1.42
CA GLY A 77 3.63 1.99 -0.23
C GLY A 77 4.88 1.17 0.01
N GLN A 78 5.95 1.40 -0.74
CA GLN A 78 7.19 0.64 -0.64
C GLN A 78 7.74 0.61 0.79
N HIS A 79 7.80 1.77 1.46
CA HIS A 79 8.34 1.84 2.82
C HIS A 79 7.48 1.05 3.80
N ARG A 80 6.16 1.12 3.64
CA ARG A 80 5.24 0.41 4.53
C ARG A 80 5.37 -1.09 4.39
N LEU A 81 5.44 -1.56 3.16
CA LEU A 81 5.61 -3.00 2.91
C LEU A 81 6.94 -3.49 3.46
N LEU A 82 8.00 -2.70 3.26
CA LEU A 82 9.31 -3.07 3.76
C LEU A 82 9.31 -3.11 5.29
N ALA A 83 8.60 -2.18 5.93
CA ALA A 83 8.48 -2.18 7.38
C ALA A 83 7.77 -3.44 7.89
N VAL A 84 6.73 -3.89 7.17
CA VAL A 84 6.04 -5.14 7.52
C VAL A 84 7.02 -6.31 7.45
N VAL A 85 7.81 -6.40 6.38
CA VAL A 85 8.78 -7.47 6.22
C VAL A 85 9.80 -7.44 7.37
N GLN A 86 10.34 -6.29 7.67
CA GLN A 86 11.44 -6.18 8.63
C GLN A 86 10.99 -6.31 10.08
N THR A 87 9.77 -5.90 10.40
CA THR A 87 9.24 -6.10 11.75
C THR A 87 8.66 -7.50 11.94
N GLY A 88 8.30 -8.17 10.86
CA GLY A 88 7.62 -9.44 10.93
C GLY A 88 6.20 -9.34 11.45
N MET A 89 5.62 -8.14 11.42
CA MET A 89 4.29 -7.90 12.00
C MET A 89 3.26 -7.66 10.90
N THR A 90 2.17 -8.41 10.95
CA THR A 90 1.05 -8.21 10.04
C THR A 90 0.34 -6.91 10.38
N GLN A 91 0.03 -6.11 9.37
CA GLN A 91 -0.60 -4.81 9.58
C GLN A 91 -1.73 -4.60 8.58
N PRO A 92 -2.76 -3.84 8.96
CA PRO A 92 -3.86 -3.53 8.05
C PRO A 92 -3.50 -2.35 7.15
N PHE A 93 -3.83 -2.48 5.87
CA PHE A 93 -3.64 -1.41 4.90
C PHE A 93 -4.82 -1.34 3.95
N LEU A 94 -5.13 -0.13 3.50
CA LEU A 94 -5.98 0.04 2.35
C LEU A 94 -5.13 -0.27 1.12
N VAL A 95 -5.63 -1.15 0.25
CA VAL A 95 -4.94 -1.53 -0.98
C VAL A 95 -5.78 -1.07 -2.16
N VAL A 96 -5.14 -0.35 -3.08
CA VAL A 96 -5.81 0.19 -4.26
C VAL A 96 -5.14 -0.43 -5.49
N LYS A 97 -5.94 -0.99 -6.38
CA LYS A 97 -5.44 -1.66 -7.57
C LYS A 97 -6.06 -1.05 -8.80
N ASN A 98 -5.39 -1.23 -9.92
CA ASN A 98 -5.84 -0.70 -11.21
C ASN A 98 -5.87 0.82 -11.24
N MET A 99 -4.96 1.45 -10.53
CA MET A 99 -4.82 2.90 -10.63
C MET A 99 -4.35 3.27 -12.03
N PRO A 100 -4.92 4.32 -12.63
CA PRO A 100 -4.42 4.75 -13.94
C PRO A 100 -2.95 5.13 -13.85
N SER A 101 -2.15 4.61 -14.77
CA SER A 101 -0.74 4.97 -14.82
C SER A 101 -0.61 6.42 -15.26
N LYS A 102 0.33 7.11 -14.66
CA LYS A 102 0.71 8.42 -15.17
C LYS A 102 1.67 8.19 -16.31
N SER A 103 1.28 8.62 -17.44
CA SER A 103 2.14 8.54 -18.62
C SER A 103 3.13 9.69 -18.65
#